data_e9af368c4d066f7166bcf385502b6307
#
_entry.id   e9af368c4d066f7166bcf385502b6307
#
_cell.length_a   1.000
_cell.length_b   1.000
_cell.length_c   1.000
_cell.angle_alpha   90.00
_cell.angle_beta   90.00
_cell.angle_gamma   90.00
#
_symmetry.space_group_name_H-M   'P 1'
#
loop_
_entity.id
_entity.type
_entity.pdbx_description
1 polymer ?
#
loop_
_entity_poly.entity_id
_entity_poly.type
_entity_poly.pdbx_seq_one_letter_code
_entity_poly.pdbx_strand_id
1 'polypeptide(L)'
;RASAQAARGKVRLAAIEMVHGSAGSTAFGIKKNMWAPAAVGRDFDLSPSSLLPLEPYREHITIISNTDVRNAEAFTAPEIGGDHFRSSAVFLTQCHPKQTQGSDVNVGTSIDQFYAQKFGQDTAIPSMQLCIENVDQAGGCAYGYSCVYTDTISWSAPTQPLPMIRDPRVAFDQL
;
A
#
# COMPACT_ATOMS: atom_id res chain seq x y z
N ARG A 1 21.23 5.48 41.20
CA ARG A 1 20.49 6.42 40.37
C ARG A 1 19.86 5.59 39.23
N ALA A 2 18.57 5.28 39.36
CA ALA A 2 17.81 4.70 38.24
C ALA A 2 17.58 5.81 37.20
N SER A 3 18.24 5.71 36.07
CA SER A 3 17.91 6.55 34.92
C SER A 3 16.54 6.09 34.42
N ALA A 4 15.53 6.94 34.60
CA ALA A 4 14.25 6.75 33.94
C ALA A 4 14.51 6.80 32.43
N GLN A 5 14.50 5.64 31.81
CA GLN A 5 14.52 5.54 30.36
C GLN A 5 13.17 6.10 29.89
N ALA A 6 13.19 7.29 29.28
CA ALA A 6 11.99 7.88 28.73
C ALA A 6 11.32 6.83 27.85
N ALA A 7 10.08 6.50 28.13
CA ALA A 7 9.32 5.59 27.30
C ALA A 7 9.31 6.16 25.89
N ARG A 8 10.05 5.53 24.97
CA ARG A 8 9.98 5.88 23.55
C ARG A 8 8.54 5.68 23.14
N GLY A 9 7.90 6.77 22.68
CA GLY A 9 6.55 6.69 22.13
C GLY A 9 6.50 5.56 21.10
N LYS A 10 5.40 4.81 21.09
CA LYS A 10 5.23 3.74 20.11
C LYS A 10 5.32 4.34 18.70
N VAL A 11 6.11 3.73 17.85
CA VAL A 11 6.19 4.10 16.42
C VAL A 11 4.84 3.78 15.79
N ARG A 12 4.32 4.69 14.98
CA ARG A 12 3.11 4.49 14.19
C ARG A 12 3.51 4.20 12.75
N LEU A 13 2.86 3.21 12.14
CA LEU A 13 3.03 2.88 10.74
C LEU A 13 1.82 3.41 9.96
N ALA A 14 2.06 4.18 8.91
CA ALA A 14 1.07 4.55 7.91
C ALA A 14 1.56 4.10 6.54
N ALA A 15 0.75 3.33 5.85
CA ALA A 15 1.00 2.90 4.48
C ALA A 15 -0.04 3.53 3.57
N ILE A 16 0.41 4.20 2.50
CA ILE A 16 -0.46 4.88 1.55
C ILE A 16 -0.16 4.32 0.17
N GLU A 17 -1.15 3.65 -0.42
CA GLU A 17 -1.08 3.20 -1.80
C GLU A 17 -1.54 4.32 -2.74
N MET A 18 -0.76 4.55 -3.78
CA MET A 18 -1.18 5.32 -4.93
C MET A 18 -1.42 4.34 -6.08
N VAL A 19 -2.66 3.93 -6.23
CA VAL A 19 -3.10 2.97 -7.26
C VAL A 19 -2.84 3.56 -8.64
N HIS A 20 -2.62 2.74 -9.65
CA HIS A 20 -2.34 3.11 -11.05
C HIS A 20 -0.95 3.67 -11.34
N GLY A 21 -0.03 3.67 -10.37
CA GLY A 21 1.36 4.07 -10.58
C GLY A 21 1.56 5.57 -10.73
N SER A 22 2.71 5.97 -11.23
CA SER A 22 3.14 7.35 -11.31
C SER A 22 3.62 7.74 -12.71
N ALA A 23 3.39 8.99 -13.11
CA ALA A 23 3.81 9.52 -14.39
C ALA A 23 5.34 9.52 -14.52
N GLY A 24 5.85 9.11 -15.69
CA GLY A 24 7.28 9.13 -16.00
C GLY A 24 8.09 7.97 -15.40
N SER A 25 7.44 6.95 -14.85
CA SER A 25 8.11 5.76 -14.31
C SER A 25 8.48 4.72 -15.37
N THR A 26 8.03 4.89 -16.62
CA THR A 26 8.29 3.95 -17.71
C THR A 26 8.99 4.63 -18.89
N ALA A 27 9.47 3.83 -19.84
CA ALA A 27 10.05 4.32 -21.09
C ALA A 27 9.03 4.98 -22.05
N PHE A 28 7.74 4.82 -21.77
CA PHE A 28 6.64 5.36 -22.57
C PHE A 28 6.07 6.62 -21.92
N GLY A 29 5.55 7.53 -22.74
CA GLY A 29 4.95 8.78 -22.26
C GLY A 29 5.98 9.83 -21.86
N ILE A 30 5.88 10.39 -20.68
CA ILE A 30 6.78 11.43 -20.17
C ILE A 30 8.15 10.81 -19.87
N LYS A 31 9.18 11.25 -20.59
CA LYS A 31 10.56 10.73 -20.44
C LYS A 31 11.26 11.16 -19.15
N LYS A 32 10.58 11.91 -18.28
CA LYS A 32 11.10 12.40 -17.02
C LYS A 32 10.35 11.75 -15.88
N ASN A 33 11.09 11.14 -14.94
CA ASN A 33 10.46 10.64 -13.73
C ASN A 33 9.95 11.81 -12.87
N MET A 34 8.64 11.88 -12.67
CA MET A 34 8.00 12.95 -11.90
C MET A 34 7.88 12.59 -10.41
N TRP A 35 8.28 11.39 -10.01
CA TRP A 35 8.14 10.88 -8.64
C TRP A 35 9.47 10.52 -7.97
N ALA A 36 10.57 10.82 -8.63
CA ALA A 36 11.88 10.67 -8.05
C ALA A 36 12.80 11.82 -8.47
N PRO A 37 13.71 12.28 -7.60
CA PRO A 37 14.74 13.23 -7.97
C PRO A 37 15.72 12.57 -8.94
N ALA A 38 16.40 13.40 -9.75
CA ALA A 38 17.43 12.91 -10.67
C ALA A 38 18.73 12.52 -9.93
N ALA A 39 19.02 13.17 -8.80
CA ALA A 39 20.19 12.89 -8.00
C ALA A 39 19.92 11.82 -6.94
N VAL A 40 20.92 10.99 -6.67
CA VAL A 40 20.90 10.02 -5.57
C VAL A 40 21.75 10.55 -4.40
N GLY A 41 21.46 10.07 -3.20
CA GLY A 41 22.15 10.48 -1.98
C GLY A 41 21.33 11.44 -1.13
N ARG A 42 21.97 12.28 -0.34
CA ARG A 42 21.29 13.19 0.61
C ARG A 42 20.91 14.53 0.00
N ASP A 43 21.68 14.97 -0.99
CA ASP A 43 21.55 16.31 -1.61
C ASP A 43 20.70 16.21 -2.89
N PHE A 44 19.45 15.82 -2.75
CA PHE A 44 18.50 15.74 -3.86
C PHE A 44 17.58 16.95 -3.90
N ASP A 45 17.14 17.31 -5.10
CA ASP A 45 16.23 18.43 -5.37
C ASP A 45 14.85 17.87 -5.78
N LEU A 46 13.79 18.28 -5.06
CA LEU A 46 12.41 17.90 -5.34
C LEU A 46 11.72 18.86 -6.33
N SER A 47 12.31 20.04 -6.60
CA SER A 47 11.68 21.10 -7.41
C SER A 47 11.27 20.66 -8.82
N PRO A 48 11.98 19.75 -9.50
CA PRO A 48 11.57 19.32 -10.83
C PRO A 48 10.54 18.18 -10.84
N SER A 49 9.98 17.82 -9.71
CA SER A 49 9.08 16.65 -9.59
C SER A 49 7.73 17.01 -8.95
N SER A 50 6.79 16.08 -9.00
CA SER A 50 5.51 16.14 -8.28
C SER A 50 5.67 16.10 -6.77
N LEU A 51 6.87 15.81 -6.28
CA LEU A 51 7.20 15.76 -4.85
C LEU A 51 7.57 17.14 -4.27
N LEU A 52 7.58 18.21 -5.08
CA LEU A 52 7.91 19.57 -4.62
C LEU A 52 7.15 19.99 -3.33
N PRO A 53 5.86 19.68 -3.13
CA PRO A 53 5.15 20.04 -1.90
C PRO A 53 5.76 19.42 -0.63
N LEU A 54 6.59 18.38 -0.77
CA LEU A 54 7.28 17.72 0.33
C LEU A 54 8.64 18.36 0.69
N GLU A 55 9.06 19.39 -0.02
CA GLU A 55 10.35 20.07 0.22
C GLU A 55 10.56 20.50 1.68
N PRO A 56 9.55 21.02 2.42
CA PRO A 56 9.70 21.34 3.85
C PRO A 56 10.04 20.15 4.74
N TYR A 57 9.80 18.93 4.26
CA TYR A 57 10.01 17.68 4.99
C TYR A 57 11.17 16.84 4.43
N ARG A 58 11.97 17.41 3.52
CA ARG A 58 13.02 16.69 2.78
C ARG A 58 13.98 15.92 3.67
N GLU A 59 14.37 16.48 4.80
CA GLU A 59 15.27 15.84 5.77
C GLU A 59 14.68 14.56 6.43
N HIS A 60 13.37 14.42 6.38
CA HIS A 60 12.64 13.28 6.94
C HIS A 60 12.21 12.25 5.88
N ILE A 61 12.55 12.48 4.61
CA ILE A 61 12.09 11.66 3.48
C ILE A 61 13.23 10.77 2.99
N THR A 62 12.90 9.51 2.74
CA THR A 62 13.73 8.59 1.97
C THR A 62 12.97 8.17 0.71
N ILE A 63 13.51 8.48 -0.45
CA ILE A 63 12.93 8.10 -1.74
C ILE A 63 13.69 6.89 -2.26
N ILE A 64 12.97 5.79 -2.47
CA ILE A 64 13.50 4.57 -3.07
C ILE A 64 12.89 4.43 -4.46
N SER A 65 13.72 4.40 -5.48
CA SER A 65 13.31 4.27 -6.88
C SER A 65 13.97 3.06 -7.54
N ASN A 66 13.49 2.70 -8.73
CA ASN A 66 13.95 1.52 -9.47
C ASN A 66 13.78 0.21 -8.69
N THR A 67 12.77 0.15 -7.82
CA THR A 67 12.31 -1.08 -7.20
C THR A 67 11.19 -1.68 -8.04
N ASP A 68 11.12 -3.00 -8.04
CA ASP A 68 10.12 -3.76 -8.77
C ASP A 68 9.50 -4.83 -7.87
N VAL A 69 8.24 -5.15 -8.10
CA VAL A 69 7.52 -6.21 -7.41
C VAL A 69 7.06 -7.23 -8.42
N ARG A 70 7.92 -8.21 -8.69
CA ARG A 70 7.64 -9.28 -9.67
C ARG A 70 6.31 -10.00 -9.41
N ASN A 71 5.91 -10.14 -8.15
CA ASN A 71 4.64 -10.80 -7.81
C ASN A 71 3.39 -9.99 -8.22
N ALA A 72 3.54 -8.75 -8.66
CA ALA A 72 2.46 -7.97 -9.28
C ALA A 72 2.31 -8.22 -10.78
N GLU A 73 3.29 -8.85 -11.42
CA GLU A 73 3.25 -9.18 -12.86
C GLU A 73 2.28 -10.34 -13.15
N ALA A 74 1.84 -10.44 -14.40
CA ALA A 74 1.12 -11.61 -14.90
C ALA A 74 2.10 -12.76 -15.09
N PHE A 75 1.85 -13.90 -14.46
CA PHE A 75 2.67 -15.11 -14.63
C PHE A 75 2.14 -16.00 -15.75
N THR A 76 0.87 -15.86 -16.11
CA THR A 76 0.19 -16.62 -17.14
C THR A 76 -0.58 -15.70 -18.09
N ALA A 77 -0.86 -16.17 -19.29
CA ALA A 77 -1.59 -15.39 -20.28
C ALA A 77 -3.00 -14.94 -19.80
N PRO A 78 -3.80 -15.75 -19.08
CA PRO A 78 -5.09 -15.32 -18.54
C PRO A 78 -5.02 -14.16 -17.54
N GLU A 79 -3.87 -13.91 -16.93
CA GLU A 79 -3.69 -12.83 -15.95
C GLU A 79 -3.37 -11.47 -16.59
N ILE A 80 -3.03 -11.46 -17.89
CA ILE A 80 -2.69 -10.22 -18.61
C ILE A 80 -3.89 -9.27 -18.58
N GLY A 81 -3.66 -8.02 -18.18
CA GLY A 81 -4.70 -7.00 -17.97
C GLY A 81 -5.23 -6.91 -16.55
N GLY A 82 -4.96 -7.92 -15.69
CA GLY A 82 -5.39 -7.95 -14.29
C GLY A 82 -4.45 -7.22 -13.31
N ASP A 83 -3.66 -6.26 -13.77
CA ASP A 83 -2.66 -5.53 -13.00
C ASP A 83 -3.26 -4.75 -11.83
N HIS A 84 -4.45 -4.15 -11.98
CA HIS A 84 -5.11 -3.42 -10.90
C HIS A 84 -5.44 -4.31 -9.69
N PHE A 85 -5.87 -5.54 -9.96
CA PHE A 85 -6.17 -6.51 -8.88
C PHE A 85 -4.90 -6.99 -8.19
N ARG A 86 -3.84 -7.20 -8.97
CA ARG A 86 -2.56 -7.67 -8.41
C ARG A 86 -1.81 -6.58 -7.67
N SER A 87 -1.80 -5.34 -8.16
CA SER A 87 -1.04 -4.25 -7.55
C SER A 87 -1.50 -3.97 -6.11
N SER A 88 -2.79 -3.79 -5.89
CA SER A 88 -3.34 -3.56 -4.54
C SER A 88 -3.14 -4.76 -3.62
N ALA A 89 -3.37 -5.98 -4.12
CA ALA A 89 -3.16 -7.20 -3.33
C ALA A 89 -1.70 -7.39 -2.91
N VAL A 90 -0.75 -7.03 -3.78
CA VAL A 90 0.69 -7.22 -3.56
C VAL A 90 1.33 -6.09 -2.74
N PHE A 91 0.73 -4.90 -2.70
CA PHE A 91 1.33 -3.71 -2.13
C PHE A 91 1.93 -3.93 -0.73
N LEU A 92 1.18 -4.48 0.21
CA LEU A 92 1.66 -4.74 1.57
C LEU A 92 1.95 -6.22 1.86
N THR A 93 1.59 -7.13 0.94
CA THR A 93 1.78 -8.58 1.14
C THR A 93 3.02 -9.13 0.46
N GLN A 94 3.43 -8.52 -0.65
CA GLN A 94 4.48 -9.01 -1.55
C GLN A 94 4.22 -10.42 -2.11
N CYS A 95 2.97 -10.90 -2.05
CA CYS A 95 2.57 -12.22 -2.52
C CYS A 95 1.71 -12.10 -3.77
N HIS A 96 1.93 -12.98 -4.75
CA HIS A 96 1.08 -13.06 -5.95
C HIS A 96 -0.32 -13.55 -5.55
N PRO A 97 -1.40 -12.81 -5.86
CA PRO A 97 -2.74 -13.20 -5.48
C PRO A 97 -3.23 -14.39 -6.30
N LYS A 98 -3.95 -15.30 -5.67
CA LYS A 98 -4.58 -16.41 -6.36
C LYS A 98 -5.60 -15.89 -7.37
N GLN A 99 -5.45 -16.27 -8.63
CA GLN A 99 -6.44 -15.97 -9.66
C GLN A 99 -7.71 -16.78 -9.41
N THR A 100 -8.72 -16.15 -8.85
CA THR A 100 -10.02 -16.72 -8.55
C THR A 100 -11.09 -15.64 -8.50
N GLN A 101 -12.30 -15.98 -8.94
CA GLN A 101 -13.50 -15.13 -8.79
C GLN A 101 -14.37 -15.54 -7.60
N GLY A 102 -14.01 -16.62 -6.94
CA GLY A 102 -14.73 -17.16 -5.78
C GLY A 102 -14.31 -16.52 -4.47
N SER A 103 -14.78 -17.12 -3.39
CA SER A 103 -14.44 -16.75 -2.01
C SER A 103 -13.10 -17.34 -1.53
N ASP A 104 -12.47 -18.18 -2.35
CA ASP A 104 -11.22 -18.87 -2.05
C ASP A 104 -9.98 -18.02 -2.36
N VAL A 105 -10.09 -16.71 -2.09
CA VAL A 105 -9.01 -15.75 -2.24
C VAL A 105 -7.83 -16.09 -1.36
N ASN A 106 -6.63 -15.82 -1.85
CA ASN A 106 -5.38 -16.04 -1.10
C ASN A 106 -4.30 -15.10 -1.64
N VAL A 107 -3.64 -14.36 -0.74
CA VAL A 107 -2.53 -13.49 -1.12
C VAL A 107 -1.41 -13.49 -0.09
N GLY A 108 -1.70 -13.51 1.18
CA GLY A 108 -0.69 -13.43 2.25
C GLY A 108 -1.12 -12.43 3.32
N THR A 109 -0.47 -12.48 4.46
CA THR A 109 -0.66 -11.49 5.52
C THR A 109 0.11 -10.22 5.18
N SER A 110 -0.51 -9.07 5.28
CA SER A 110 0.13 -7.79 4.98
C SER A 110 1.04 -7.31 6.12
N ILE A 111 2.08 -6.53 5.78
CA ILE A 111 3.09 -6.08 6.76
C ILE A 111 2.50 -5.18 7.84
N ASP A 112 1.49 -4.37 7.52
CA ASP A 112 0.76 -3.57 8.49
C ASP A 112 0.05 -4.43 9.52
N GLN A 113 -0.44 -5.62 9.13
CA GLN A 113 -1.10 -6.55 10.04
C GLN A 113 -0.08 -7.34 10.88
N PHE A 114 1.08 -7.69 10.36
CA PHE A 114 2.17 -8.18 11.20
C PHE A 114 2.57 -7.14 12.25
N TYR A 115 2.62 -5.86 11.86
CA TYR A 115 2.90 -4.77 12.78
C TYR A 115 1.80 -4.62 13.83
N ALA A 116 0.54 -4.60 13.43
CA ALA A 116 -0.61 -4.48 14.33
C ALA A 116 -0.71 -5.65 15.33
N GLN A 117 -0.49 -6.88 14.87
CA GLN A 117 -0.47 -8.06 15.73
C GLN A 117 0.64 -8.01 16.77
N LYS A 118 1.80 -7.47 16.42
CA LYS A 118 2.95 -7.42 17.32
C LYS A 118 2.91 -6.20 18.28
N PHE A 119 2.50 -5.05 17.79
CA PHE A 119 2.64 -3.77 18.50
C PHE A 119 1.32 -3.06 18.79
N GLY A 120 0.23 -3.47 18.17
CA GLY A 120 -1.08 -2.83 18.30
C GLY A 120 -1.90 -3.29 19.50
N GLN A 121 -1.50 -4.39 20.16
CA GLN A 121 -2.30 -5.03 21.22
C GLN A 121 -2.52 -4.16 22.46
N ASP A 122 -1.66 -3.16 22.67
CA ASP A 122 -1.79 -2.21 23.79
C ASP A 122 -2.51 -0.91 23.37
N THR A 123 -3.15 -0.88 22.23
CA THR A 123 -3.89 0.27 21.70
C THR A 123 -5.36 -0.09 21.56
N ALA A 124 -6.26 0.89 21.76
CA ALA A 124 -7.70 0.67 21.61
C ALA A 124 -8.06 0.26 20.16
N ILE A 125 -7.35 0.79 19.19
CA ILE A 125 -7.49 0.48 17.76
C ILE A 125 -6.12 0.03 17.24
N PRO A 126 -5.88 -1.28 17.08
CA PRO A 126 -4.60 -1.81 16.60
C PRO A 126 -4.25 -1.40 15.18
N SER A 127 -5.24 -1.30 14.29
CA SER A 127 -5.07 -0.84 12.92
C SER A 127 -6.39 -0.27 12.38
N MET A 128 -6.29 0.60 11.38
CA MET A 128 -7.42 1.19 10.69
C MET A 128 -7.13 1.18 9.20
N GLN A 129 -8.08 0.70 8.39
CA GLN A 129 -8.00 0.64 6.95
C GLN A 129 -8.93 1.71 6.38
N LEU A 130 -8.37 2.65 5.62
CA LEU A 130 -9.11 3.78 5.07
C LEU A 130 -9.00 3.80 3.54
N CYS A 131 -10.04 4.25 2.86
CA CYS A 131 -10.01 4.55 1.44
C CYS A 131 -10.81 5.80 1.11
N ILE A 132 -10.54 6.38 -0.05
CA ILE A 132 -11.25 7.57 -0.57
C ILE A 132 -12.14 7.24 -1.76
N GLU A 133 -12.07 6.01 -2.26
CA GLU A 133 -12.83 5.56 -3.42
C GLU A 133 -13.95 4.60 -3.03
N ASN A 134 -14.96 4.50 -3.89
CA ASN A 134 -16.01 3.50 -3.72
C ASN A 134 -15.57 2.19 -4.37
N VAL A 135 -15.05 1.28 -3.58
CA VAL A 135 -14.56 -0.04 -4.01
C VAL A 135 -15.46 -1.19 -3.59
N ASP A 136 -16.70 -0.92 -3.14
CA ASP A 136 -17.66 -1.96 -2.70
C ASP A 136 -18.15 -2.81 -3.88
N GLN A 137 -17.28 -3.58 -4.45
CA GLN A 137 -17.63 -4.56 -5.47
C GLN A 137 -17.55 -5.96 -4.86
N ALA A 138 -18.62 -6.70 -4.95
CA ALA A 138 -18.65 -8.08 -4.48
C ALA A 138 -18.58 -9.06 -5.64
N GLY A 139 -17.97 -10.23 -5.40
CA GLY A 139 -17.92 -11.34 -6.36
C GLY A 139 -16.73 -11.27 -7.30
N GLY A 140 -16.90 -11.79 -8.51
CA GLY A 140 -15.87 -11.83 -9.54
C GLY A 140 -15.80 -10.50 -10.30
N CYS A 141 -14.59 -9.99 -10.44
CA CYS A 141 -14.28 -8.87 -11.29
C CYS A 141 -13.67 -9.34 -12.63
N ALA A 142 -12.87 -8.50 -13.29
CA ALA A 142 -12.26 -8.83 -14.57
C ALA A 142 -11.03 -9.75 -14.42
N TYR A 143 -10.60 -10.32 -15.53
CA TYR A 143 -9.37 -11.12 -15.66
C TYR A 143 -9.29 -12.33 -14.70
N GLY A 144 -10.44 -12.85 -14.26
CA GLY A 144 -10.48 -14.01 -13.37
C GLY A 144 -10.14 -13.74 -11.91
N TYR A 145 -10.08 -12.45 -11.50
CA TYR A 145 -9.84 -12.06 -10.13
C TYR A 145 -11.12 -11.67 -9.38
N SER A 146 -11.15 -11.92 -8.09
CA SER A 146 -12.18 -11.42 -7.18
C SER A 146 -12.00 -9.92 -6.95
N CYS A 147 -13.11 -9.19 -6.84
CA CYS A 147 -13.12 -7.76 -6.54
C CYS A 147 -12.47 -7.44 -5.20
N VAL A 148 -12.48 -8.36 -4.26
CA VAL A 148 -11.87 -8.18 -2.93
C VAL A 148 -10.39 -7.80 -2.98
N TYR A 149 -9.67 -8.17 -4.06
CA TYR A 149 -8.27 -7.79 -4.22
C TYR A 149 -8.04 -6.30 -4.46
N THR A 150 -9.07 -5.57 -4.93
CA THR A 150 -9.05 -4.11 -5.05
C THR A 150 -9.70 -3.41 -3.88
N ASP A 151 -10.49 -4.14 -3.06
CA ASP A 151 -11.28 -3.56 -1.98
C ASP A 151 -10.49 -3.40 -0.67
N THR A 152 -9.26 -3.89 -0.62
CA THR A 152 -8.38 -3.72 0.53
C THR A 152 -6.92 -3.92 0.19
N ILE A 153 -6.06 -3.22 0.92
CA ILE A 153 -4.60 -3.43 0.92
C ILE A 153 -4.12 -4.18 2.15
N SER A 154 -5.03 -4.45 3.12
CA SER A 154 -4.68 -5.03 4.42
C SER A 154 -5.30 -6.41 4.58
N TRP A 155 -4.48 -7.38 4.92
CA TRP A 155 -4.84 -8.78 5.08
C TRP A 155 -4.35 -9.31 6.43
N SER A 156 -5.29 -9.63 7.33
CA SER A 156 -4.95 -10.13 8.68
C SER A 156 -4.42 -11.57 8.67
N ALA A 157 -4.74 -12.33 7.62
CA ALA A 157 -4.21 -13.65 7.30
C ALA A 157 -4.26 -13.84 5.78
N PRO A 158 -3.62 -14.87 5.19
CA PRO A 158 -3.56 -15.06 3.75
C PRO A 158 -4.90 -15.08 3.01
N THR A 159 -5.98 -15.42 3.70
CA THR A 159 -7.33 -15.50 3.16
C THR A 159 -8.32 -14.57 3.85
N GLN A 160 -7.84 -13.62 4.67
CA GLN A 160 -8.70 -12.74 5.47
C GLN A 160 -8.43 -11.26 5.16
N PRO A 161 -9.11 -10.71 4.16
CA PRO A 161 -9.07 -9.28 3.86
C PRO A 161 -9.72 -8.48 4.99
N LEU A 162 -9.21 -7.29 5.25
CA LEU A 162 -9.81 -6.33 6.17
C LEU A 162 -10.57 -5.26 5.38
N PRO A 163 -11.84 -5.00 5.73
CA PRO A 163 -12.63 -4.00 5.03
C PRO A 163 -12.09 -2.60 5.27
N MET A 164 -12.17 -1.74 4.25
CA MET A 164 -11.78 -0.34 4.35
C MET A 164 -12.97 0.56 4.71
N ILE A 165 -12.70 1.57 5.52
CA ILE A 165 -13.66 2.61 5.91
C ILE A 165 -13.54 3.75 4.92
N ARG A 166 -14.66 4.09 4.25
CA ARG A 166 -14.72 5.16 3.26
C ARG A 166 -15.29 6.46 3.81
N ASP A 167 -16.22 6.34 4.75
CA ASP A 167 -16.85 7.50 5.35
C ASP A 167 -15.93 8.07 6.43
N PRO A 168 -15.43 9.32 6.26
CA PRO A 168 -14.56 9.94 7.25
C PRO A 168 -15.27 10.14 8.59
N ARG A 169 -16.59 10.25 8.60
CA ARG A 169 -17.36 10.33 9.85
C ARG A 169 -17.30 9.03 10.62
N VAL A 170 -17.45 7.89 9.93
CA VAL A 170 -17.32 6.56 10.56
C VAL A 170 -15.90 6.37 11.11
N ALA A 171 -14.88 6.78 10.35
CA ALA A 171 -13.50 6.73 10.83
C ALA A 171 -13.29 7.59 12.08
N PHE A 172 -13.84 8.81 12.08
CA PHE A 172 -13.74 9.72 13.22
C PHE A 172 -14.47 9.18 14.46
N ASP A 173 -15.66 8.63 14.30
CA ASP A 173 -16.48 8.11 15.40
C ASP A 173 -15.87 6.83 16.04
N GLN A 174 -14.87 6.20 15.38
CA GLN A 174 -14.10 5.09 15.95
C GLN A 174 -12.91 5.53 16.82
N LEU A 175 -12.44 6.77 16.65
CA LEU A 175 -11.30 7.33 17.38
C LEU A 175 -11.72 7.88 18.74
#